data_820f39d300d907109d7402df0f18a56c
#
_entry.id   820f39d300d907109d7402df0f18a56c
#
_cell.length_a   1.000
_cell.length_b   1.000
_cell.length_c   1.000
_cell.angle_alpha   90.00
_cell.angle_beta   90.00
_cell.angle_gamma   90.00
#
_symmetry.space_group_name_H-M   'P 1'
#
loop_
_entity.id
_entity.type
_entity.pdbx_description
1 polymer ?
#
loop_
_entity_poly.entity_id
_entity_poly.type
_entity_poly.pdbx_seq_one_letter_code
_entity_poly.pdbx_strand_id
1 'polypeptide(L)'
;DVLQILKERKIVYAADATMQAMLSDKHGRTLVVEPGIGWREDEGRYSLITNYSILAPESTRPFVMPEDDRYEKASKMLNIYGNHFTVNNAFSILQAVCQEGIWATRVSFVYSAEENAVYYVQNNNFSQIGKYEF
;
A
#
# COMPACT_ATOMS: atom_id res chain seq x y z
N ASP A 1 -18.27 9.09 -8.98
CA ASP A 1 -17.85 7.84 -8.37
C ASP A 1 -16.69 7.26 -9.17
N VAL A 2 -15.57 6.92 -8.48
CA VAL A 2 -14.34 6.41 -9.12
C VAL A 2 -14.62 5.12 -9.89
N LEU A 3 -15.40 4.22 -9.30
CA LEU A 3 -15.77 2.94 -9.94
C LEU A 3 -16.49 3.13 -11.28
N GLN A 4 -17.37 4.12 -11.36
CA GLN A 4 -18.05 4.46 -12.60
C GLN A 4 -17.06 4.94 -13.68
N ILE A 5 -16.11 5.78 -13.29
CA ILE A 5 -15.06 6.26 -14.20
C ILE A 5 -14.23 5.10 -14.74
N LEU A 6 -13.86 4.15 -13.87
CA LEU A 6 -13.07 2.98 -14.25
C LEU A 6 -13.81 2.02 -15.19
N LYS A 7 -15.14 1.94 -15.08
CA LYS A 7 -15.98 1.17 -16.02
C LYS A 7 -16.08 1.81 -17.39
N GLU A 8 -16.04 3.13 -17.45
CA GLU A 8 -16.24 3.92 -18.68
C GLU A 8 -14.92 4.26 -19.39
N ARG A 9 -13.80 4.30 -18.65
CA ARG A 9 -12.52 4.78 -19.17
C ARG A 9 -11.40 3.80 -18.88
N LYS A 10 -10.54 3.58 -19.86
CA LYS A 10 -9.29 2.86 -19.66
C LYS A 10 -8.24 3.80 -19.07
N ILE A 11 -7.71 3.46 -17.90
CA ILE A 11 -6.57 4.16 -17.32
C ILE A 11 -5.29 3.54 -17.86
N VAL A 12 -4.40 4.36 -18.38
CA VAL A 12 -3.09 3.97 -18.86
C VAL A 12 -2.02 4.90 -18.30
N TYR A 13 -0.84 4.36 -18.05
CA TYR A 13 0.35 5.15 -17.77
C TYR A 13 1.27 5.24 -18.99
N ALA A 14 2.29 6.07 -18.89
CA ALA A 14 3.39 6.07 -19.84
C ALA A 14 4.06 4.68 -19.87
N ALA A 15 4.57 4.28 -21.02
CA ALA A 15 5.07 2.93 -21.26
C ALA A 15 6.24 2.52 -20.33
N ASP A 16 6.93 3.48 -19.77
CA ASP A 16 8.08 3.32 -18.86
C ASP A 16 7.74 3.49 -17.37
N ALA A 17 6.46 3.70 -17.03
CA ALA A 17 6.02 3.92 -15.67
C ALA A 17 4.98 2.88 -15.28
N THR A 18 5.35 1.94 -14.45
CA THR A 18 4.41 1.04 -13.78
C THR A 18 4.07 1.61 -12.40
N MET A 19 2.82 1.95 -12.21
CA MET A 19 2.30 2.39 -10.92
C MET A 19 1.01 1.65 -10.60
N GLN A 20 0.80 1.43 -9.34
CA GLN A 20 -0.44 0.89 -8.80
C GLN A 20 -1.06 1.91 -7.87
N ALA A 21 -2.37 1.90 -7.77
CA ALA A 21 -3.08 2.72 -6.80
C ALA A 21 -4.01 1.85 -5.97
N MET A 22 -4.02 2.10 -4.68
CA MET A 22 -5.01 1.56 -3.77
C MET A 22 -5.83 2.71 -3.22
N LEU A 23 -7.12 2.65 -3.43
CA LEU A 23 -8.07 3.67 -3.00
C LEU A 23 -8.98 3.05 -1.95
N SER A 24 -9.23 3.77 -0.87
CA SER A 24 -10.22 3.37 0.12
C SER A 24 -11.25 4.47 0.35
N ASP A 25 -12.46 4.09 0.68
CA ASP A 25 -13.52 5.02 1.05
C ASP A 25 -13.77 5.01 2.56
N LYS A 26 -14.64 5.92 3.01
CA LYS A 26 -15.02 6.04 4.42
C LYS A 26 -15.76 4.82 5.00
N HIS A 27 -16.16 3.88 4.16
CA HIS A 27 -16.83 2.64 4.57
C HIS A 27 -15.86 1.45 4.62
N GLY A 28 -14.57 1.70 4.36
CA GLY A 28 -13.53 0.66 4.37
C GLY A 28 -13.50 -0.19 3.10
N ARG A 29 -14.26 0.17 2.05
CA ARG A 29 -14.16 -0.51 0.77
C ARG A 29 -12.86 -0.11 0.10
N THR A 30 -12.17 -1.07 -0.48
CA THR A 30 -10.87 -0.85 -1.13
C THR A 30 -10.95 -1.22 -2.61
N LEU A 31 -10.32 -0.40 -3.42
CA LEU A 31 -10.20 -0.58 -4.86
C LEU A 31 -8.73 -0.56 -5.24
N VAL A 32 -8.27 -1.63 -5.87
CA VAL A 32 -6.93 -1.69 -6.47
C VAL A 32 -7.05 -1.40 -7.95
N VAL A 33 -6.22 -0.47 -8.43
CA VAL A 33 -6.16 -0.05 -9.83
C VAL A 33 -4.74 -0.25 -10.34
N GLU A 34 -4.61 -1.03 -11.39
CA GLU A 34 -3.36 -1.28 -12.09
C GLU A 34 -3.50 -0.80 -13.54
N PRO A 35 -3.03 0.41 -13.85
CA PRO A 35 -3.21 1.01 -15.16
C PRO A 35 -2.64 0.16 -16.29
N GLY A 36 -3.40 0.05 -17.36
CA GLY A 36 -3.06 -0.84 -18.47
C GLY A 36 -3.42 -2.31 -18.27
N ILE A 37 -3.66 -2.73 -17.02
CA ILE A 37 -4.06 -4.09 -16.65
C ILE A 37 -5.55 -4.13 -16.31
N GLY A 38 -5.96 -3.36 -15.29
CA GLY A 38 -7.36 -3.35 -14.86
C GLY A 38 -7.55 -2.78 -13.46
N TRP A 39 -8.65 -3.20 -12.84
CA TRP A 39 -8.99 -2.84 -11.46
C TRP A 39 -9.78 -3.98 -10.81
N ARG A 40 -9.77 -4.00 -9.48
CA ARG A 40 -10.52 -4.96 -8.67
C ARG A 40 -10.97 -4.30 -7.38
N GLU A 41 -12.22 -4.54 -6.97
CA GLU A 41 -12.65 -4.32 -5.60
C GLU A 41 -12.04 -5.41 -4.72
N ASP A 42 -11.43 -5.01 -3.62
CA ASP A 42 -10.82 -5.94 -2.68
C ASP A 42 -11.74 -6.07 -1.46
N GLU A 43 -12.32 -7.25 -1.28
CA GLU A 43 -13.28 -7.55 -0.22
C GLU A 43 -12.61 -8.23 1.00
N GLY A 44 -11.29 -8.30 1.00
CA GLY A 44 -10.52 -8.89 2.08
C GLY A 44 -10.58 -8.08 3.38
N ARG A 45 -10.12 -8.67 4.47
CA ARG A 45 -9.96 -7.97 5.77
C ARG A 45 -8.97 -6.83 5.70
N TYR A 46 -8.03 -6.89 4.78
CA TYR A 46 -7.05 -5.87 4.48
C TYR A 46 -6.71 -5.93 2.99
N SER A 47 -6.22 -4.84 2.48
CA SER A 47 -5.64 -4.76 1.15
C SER A 47 -4.16 -4.46 1.25
N LEU A 48 -3.38 -5.08 0.39
CA LEU A 48 -1.93 -4.94 0.37
C LEU A 48 -1.45 -4.89 -1.08
N ILE A 49 -0.68 -3.88 -1.40
CA ILE A 49 0.03 -3.77 -2.68
C ILE A 49 1.51 -3.49 -2.45
N THR A 50 2.32 -3.89 -3.40
CA THR A 50 3.75 -3.58 -3.49
C THR A 50 4.06 -3.08 -4.90
N ASN A 51 5.27 -3.24 -5.38
CA ASN A 51 5.71 -2.77 -6.69
C ASN A 51 5.53 -3.79 -7.83
N TYR A 52 4.84 -4.90 -7.60
CA TYR A 52 4.48 -5.86 -8.65
C TYR A 52 2.96 -6.05 -8.73
N SER A 53 2.47 -6.41 -9.93
CA SER A 53 1.05 -6.58 -10.17
C SER A 53 0.45 -7.70 -9.32
N ILE A 54 -0.69 -7.43 -8.70
CA ILE A 54 -1.53 -8.45 -8.04
C ILE A 54 -2.67 -8.93 -8.95
N LEU A 55 -3.01 -8.16 -10.00
CA LEU A 55 -4.03 -8.54 -10.99
C LEU A 55 -3.45 -9.41 -12.10
N ALA A 56 -2.18 -9.19 -12.45
CA ALA A 56 -1.45 -9.96 -13.45
C ALA A 56 0.00 -10.19 -12.98
N PRO A 57 0.23 -11.05 -11.98
CA PRO A 57 1.56 -11.23 -11.35
C PRO A 57 2.67 -11.57 -12.35
N GLU A 58 2.31 -12.27 -13.43
CA GLU A 58 3.27 -12.65 -14.47
C GLU A 58 3.84 -11.44 -15.24
N SER A 59 3.08 -10.34 -15.34
CA SER A 59 3.46 -9.16 -16.13
C SER A 59 4.61 -8.37 -15.53
N THR A 60 4.84 -8.48 -14.22
CA THR A 60 5.85 -7.69 -13.48
C THR A 60 6.97 -8.52 -12.89
N ARG A 61 7.00 -9.82 -13.11
CA ARG A 61 8.06 -10.71 -12.60
C ARG A 61 9.49 -10.24 -12.89
N PRO A 62 9.79 -9.72 -14.08
CA PRO A 62 11.14 -9.19 -14.35
C PRO A 62 11.55 -8.00 -13.48
N PHE A 63 10.59 -7.31 -12.88
CA PHE A 63 10.81 -6.12 -12.05
C PHE A 63 10.81 -6.42 -10.55
N VAL A 64 10.49 -7.65 -10.15
CA VAL A 64 10.60 -8.07 -8.74
C VAL A 64 12.08 -8.32 -8.43
N MET A 65 12.59 -7.58 -7.44
CA MET A 65 13.96 -7.80 -6.99
C MET A 65 14.09 -9.19 -6.37
N PRO A 66 15.18 -9.91 -6.64
CA PRO A 66 15.48 -11.13 -5.92
C PRO A 66 15.41 -10.90 -4.41
N GLU A 67 14.82 -11.84 -3.68
CA GLU A 67 14.69 -11.78 -2.23
C GLU A 67 13.78 -10.67 -1.68
N ASP A 68 12.97 -10.01 -2.53
CA ASP A 68 11.96 -9.06 -2.05
C ASP A 68 10.81 -9.81 -1.37
N ASP A 69 10.86 -9.86 -0.05
CA ASP A 69 9.88 -10.54 0.81
C ASP A 69 8.92 -9.57 1.52
N ARG A 70 8.87 -8.29 1.10
CA ARG A 70 8.06 -7.24 1.75
C ARG A 70 6.58 -7.59 1.77
N TYR A 71 6.05 -8.14 0.69
CA TYR A 71 4.65 -8.55 0.62
C TYR A 71 4.33 -9.66 1.63
N GLU A 72 5.16 -10.72 1.67
CA GLU A 72 4.98 -11.83 2.59
C GLU A 72 5.11 -11.40 4.05
N LYS A 73 6.08 -10.55 4.37
CA LYS A 73 6.26 -10.00 5.71
C LYS A 73 5.04 -9.19 6.14
N ALA A 74 4.62 -8.23 5.32
CA ALA A 74 3.46 -7.39 5.62
C ALA A 74 2.18 -8.24 5.78
N SER A 75 1.94 -9.18 4.87
CA SER A 75 0.79 -10.08 4.91
C SER A 75 0.74 -10.93 6.17
N LYS A 76 1.88 -11.52 6.58
CA LYS A 76 1.98 -12.27 7.84
C LYS A 76 1.64 -11.42 9.05
N MET A 77 2.19 -10.21 9.13
CA MET A 77 1.95 -9.30 10.25
C MET A 77 0.49 -8.83 10.30
N LEU A 78 -0.11 -8.49 9.16
CA LEU A 78 -1.52 -8.13 9.06
C LEU A 78 -2.43 -9.27 9.55
N ASN A 79 -2.12 -10.51 9.22
CA ASN A 79 -2.86 -11.67 9.72
C ASN A 79 -2.71 -11.87 11.23
N ILE A 80 -1.54 -11.63 11.79
CA ILE A 80 -1.28 -11.74 13.25
C ILE A 80 -2.06 -10.68 14.01
N TYR A 81 -2.02 -9.42 13.58
CA TYR A 81 -2.70 -8.32 14.27
C TYR A 81 -4.24 -8.41 14.20
N GLY A 82 -4.75 -9.01 13.15
CA GLY A 82 -6.18 -9.30 13.03
C GLY A 82 -7.07 -8.07 13.14
N ASN A 83 -8.15 -8.19 13.95
CA ASN A 83 -9.14 -7.12 14.11
C ASN A 83 -8.71 -6.04 15.11
N HIS A 84 -7.60 -6.22 15.83
CA HIS A 84 -7.06 -5.25 16.79
C HIS A 84 -5.90 -4.47 16.17
N PHE A 85 -6.15 -3.87 15.01
CA PHE A 85 -5.14 -3.14 14.26
C PHE A 85 -5.05 -1.70 14.77
N THR A 86 -3.84 -1.29 15.15
CA THR A 86 -3.56 0.04 15.71
C THR A 86 -2.55 0.79 14.84
N VAL A 87 -2.40 2.09 15.05
CA VAL A 87 -1.34 2.90 14.43
C VAL A 87 0.04 2.32 14.71
N ASN A 88 0.28 1.84 15.94
CA ASN A 88 1.56 1.20 16.30
C ASN A 88 1.79 -0.11 15.54
N ASN A 89 0.75 -0.91 15.32
CA ASN A 89 0.85 -2.11 14.49
C ASN A 89 1.19 -1.76 13.04
N ALA A 90 0.59 -0.71 12.50
CA ALA A 90 0.90 -0.23 11.16
C ALA A 90 2.37 0.19 11.05
N PHE A 91 2.90 0.96 12.02
CA PHE A 91 4.32 1.33 12.02
C PHE A 91 5.25 0.13 12.22
N SER A 92 4.87 -0.88 12.98
CA SER A 92 5.64 -2.12 13.09
C SER A 92 5.77 -2.84 11.74
N ILE A 93 4.69 -2.85 10.92
CA ILE A 93 4.73 -3.39 9.56
C ILE A 93 5.63 -2.52 8.68
N LEU A 94 5.41 -1.20 8.66
CA LEU A 94 6.19 -0.27 7.83
C LEU A 94 7.68 -0.36 8.15
N GLN A 95 8.05 -0.52 9.43
CA GLN A 95 9.43 -0.73 9.85
C GLN A 95 10.00 -2.06 9.35
N ALA A 96 9.20 -3.13 9.38
CA ALA A 96 9.63 -4.46 8.94
C ALA A 96 9.84 -4.55 7.42
N VAL A 97 9.20 -3.66 6.65
CA VAL A 97 9.26 -3.64 5.19
C VAL A 97 9.97 -2.41 4.60
N CYS A 98 10.51 -1.51 5.45
CA CYS A 98 11.25 -0.36 4.95
C CYS A 98 12.53 -0.81 4.24
N GLN A 99 12.95 -0.02 3.25
CA GLN A 99 14.14 -0.27 2.48
C GLN A 99 15.29 0.63 2.94
N GLU A 100 16.50 0.16 2.74
CA GLU A 100 17.74 0.88 3.01
C GLU A 100 18.55 1.08 1.71
N GLY A 101 19.70 1.76 1.81
CA GLY A 101 20.61 1.97 0.70
C GLY A 101 20.08 2.94 -0.35
N ILE A 102 20.31 2.65 -1.63
CA ILE A 102 19.96 3.53 -2.76
C ILE A 102 18.44 3.76 -2.85
N TRP A 103 17.65 2.75 -2.51
CA TRP A 103 16.18 2.78 -2.54
C TRP A 103 15.57 2.99 -1.15
N ALA A 104 16.34 3.58 -0.23
CA ALA A 104 15.89 3.80 1.14
C ALA A 104 14.51 4.49 1.21
N THR A 105 13.65 3.95 2.05
CA THR A 105 12.35 4.54 2.35
C THR A 105 12.55 5.91 2.99
N ARG A 106 12.03 6.94 2.37
CA ARG A 106 12.19 8.34 2.83
C ARG A 106 11.10 8.77 3.78
N VAL A 107 9.89 8.30 3.53
CA VAL A 107 8.73 8.60 4.37
C VAL A 107 7.88 7.35 4.51
N SER A 108 7.45 7.06 5.73
CA SER A 108 6.38 6.11 6.04
C SER A 108 5.25 6.87 6.72
N PHE A 109 4.01 6.65 6.31
CA PHE A 109 2.88 7.31 6.95
C PHE A 109 1.69 6.36 7.14
N VAL A 110 0.88 6.69 8.14
CA VAL A 110 -0.36 5.99 8.48
C VAL A 110 -1.45 7.03 8.61
N TYR A 111 -2.52 6.87 7.86
CA TYR A 111 -3.74 7.66 8.05
C TYR A 111 -4.72 6.87 8.92
N SER A 112 -5.14 7.49 10.02
CA SER A 112 -6.22 7.01 10.87
C SER A 112 -7.51 7.75 10.52
N ALA A 113 -8.47 7.05 9.91
CA ALA A 113 -9.76 7.61 9.61
C ALA A 113 -10.59 7.88 10.89
N GLU A 114 -10.38 7.10 11.95
CA GLU A 114 -11.04 7.26 13.25
C GLU A 114 -10.60 8.56 13.91
N GLU A 115 -9.30 8.86 13.88
CA GLU A 115 -8.73 10.06 14.50
C GLU A 115 -8.68 11.27 13.56
N ASN A 116 -8.99 11.07 12.27
CA ASN A 116 -8.80 12.06 11.21
C ASN A 116 -7.38 12.67 11.23
N ALA A 117 -6.39 11.81 11.32
CA ALA A 117 -5.00 12.20 11.51
C ALA A 117 -4.06 11.39 10.63
N VAL A 118 -2.94 11.99 10.26
CA VAL A 118 -1.81 11.32 9.63
C VAL A 118 -0.66 11.22 10.64
N TYR A 119 -0.13 10.03 10.80
CA TYR A 119 1.11 9.77 11.50
C TYR A 119 2.21 9.51 10.49
N TYR A 120 3.43 9.96 10.75
CA TYR A 120 4.51 9.81 9.81
C TYR A 120 5.88 9.64 10.47
N VAL A 121 6.75 8.96 9.74
CA VAL A 121 8.16 8.75 10.08
C VAL A 121 9.00 9.15 8.88
N GLN A 122 10.09 9.87 9.10
CA GLN A 122 11.02 10.25 8.06
C GLN A 122 12.34 9.49 8.18
N ASN A 123 12.91 9.13 7.04
CA ASN A 123 14.23 8.48 6.93
C ASN A 123 14.39 7.26 7.85
N ASN A 124 13.36 6.44 7.96
CA ASN A 124 13.33 5.23 8.80
C ASN A 124 13.60 5.49 10.31
N ASN A 125 13.42 6.73 10.78
CA ASN A 125 13.58 7.04 12.20
C ASN A 125 12.29 6.72 12.99
N PHE A 126 11.98 5.45 13.16
CA PHE A 126 10.77 4.98 13.86
C PHE A 126 10.74 5.28 15.36
N SER A 127 11.81 5.88 15.91
CA SER A 127 11.78 6.41 17.29
C SER A 127 11.09 7.78 17.40
N GLN A 128 10.80 8.43 16.27
CA GLN A 128 10.19 9.76 16.19
C GLN A 128 8.99 9.73 15.26
N ILE A 129 7.82 9.46 15.79
CA ILE A 129 6.57 9.48 15.05
C ILE A 129 5.95 10.86 15.17
N GLY A 130 5.84 11.57 14.06
CA GLY A 130 5.09 12.83 13.97
C GLY A 130 3.61 12.57 13.78
N LYS A 131 2.76 13.51 14.23
CA LYS A 131 1.30 13.49 14.04
C LYS A 131 0.84 14.82 13.46
N TYR A 132 -0.10 14.75 12.51
CA TYR A 132 -0.83 15.90 11.99
C TYR A 132 -2.32 15.57 12.01
N GLU A 133 -3.13 16.46 12.60
CA GLU A 133 -4.60 16.37 12.65
C GLU A 133 -5.21 17.34 11.65
N PHE A 134 -6.27 16.89 10.95
CA PHE A 134 -7.00 17.69 9.96
C PHE A 134 -8.18 18.47 10.58
#